data_7e4efd75c66448feaad02692dad97d14
#
_entry.id   7e4efd75c66448feaad02692dad97d14
#
_cell.length_a   1.000
_cell.length_b   1.000
_cell.length_c   1.000
_cell.angle_alpha   90.00
_cell.angle_beta   90.00
_cell.angle_gamma   90.00
#
_symmetry.space_group_name_H-M   'P 1'
#
loop_
_entity.id
_entity.type
_entity.pdbx_description
1 polymer ?
#
loop_
_entity_poly.entity_id
_entity_poly.type
_entity_poly.pdbx_seq_one_letter_code
_entity_poly.pdbx_strand_id
1 'polypeptide(L)'
;MRRILIGFLVAATLLLPGCKRKTEGGNVVQLGADDPGLVAAAAEAKRRWPEFVAAFNEHRPGRKCAVKYAAPIKGGGDEQIWIMVTALGSGTISGTLGNAPVADIGLKLGDAVTIQTGDVKDWLFTDGQSMTGGFSIATLQNAAGKRELFTDAPSMTGGASISTLKNAPGKRDGK
;
A
#
# COMPACT_ATOMS: atom_id res chain seq x y z
N MET A 1 -34.16 13.18 -72.14
CA MET A 1 -32.88 12.55 -71.77
C MET A 1 -32.34 13.25 -70.56
N ARG A 2 -32.56 12.67 -69.38
CA ARG A 2 -32.12 13.25 -68.07
C ARG A 2 -30.93 12.39 -67.55
N ARG A 3 -29.73 13.01 -67.51
CA ARG A 3 -28.52 12.38 -66.96
C ARG A 3 -28.50 12.56 -65.45
N ILE A 4 -28.57 11.48 -64.68
CA ILE A 4 -28.45 11.45 -63.25
C ILE A 4 -26.95 11.29 -62.95
N LEU A 5 -26.36 12.31 -62.33
CA LEU A 5 -25.00 12.23 -61.77
C LEU A 5 -25.09 11.65 -60.34
N ILE A 6 -24.55 10.47 -60.16
CA ILE A 6 -24.40 9.84 -58.85
C ILE A 6 -23.07 10.29 -58.28
N GLY A 7 -23.17 11.18 -57.27
CA GLY A 7 -22.03 11.62 -56.49
C GLY A 7 -21.59 10.54 -55.46
N PHE A 8 -20.37 10.06 -55.61
CA PHE A 8 -19.74 9.15 -54.64
C PHE A 8 -19.26 9.95 -53.42
N LEU A 9 -19.92 9.75 -52.27
CA LEU A 9 -19.50 10.32 -51.01
C LEU A 9 -18.47 9.37 -50.38
N VAL A 10 -17.18 9.72 -50.43
CA VAL A 10 -16.11 9.00 -49.76
C VAL A 10 -16.11 9.41 -48.30
N ALA A 11 -16.60 8.56 -47.41
CA ALA A 11 -16.50 8.74 -45.98
C ALA A 11 -15.07 8.40 -45.53
N ALA A 12 -14.28 9.42 -45.22
CA ALA A 12 -12.97 9.26 -44.63
C ALA A 12 -13.15 8.91 -43.13
N THR A 13 -13.00 7.64 -42.79
CA THR A 13 -12.89 7.17 -41.40
C THR A 13 -11.55 7.60 -40.82
N LEU A 14 -11.56 8.65 -39.98
CA LEU A 14 -10.42 9.02 -39.15
C LEU A 14 -10.20 7.93 -38.08
N LEU A 15 -9.20 7.09 -38.33
CA LEU A 15 -8.63 6.21 -37.33
C LEU A 15 -7.85 7.06 -36.29
N LEU A 16 -8.51 7.39 -35.20
CA LEU A 16 -7.82 7.96 -34.02
C LEU A 16 -6.89 6.88 -33.44
N PRO A 17 -5.58 7.14 -33.32
CA PRO A 17 -4.70 6.24 -32.59
C PRO A 17 -5.14 6.22 -31.14
N GLY A 18 -5.69 5.09 -30.69
CA GLY A 18 -6.01 4.86 -29.30
C GLY A 18 -4.76 5.06 -28.44
N CYS A 19 -4.75 6.12 -27.65
CA CYS A 19 -3.79 6.26 -26.56
C CYS A 19 -3.93 5.04 -25.63
N LYS A 20 -3.04 4.07 -25.79
CA LYS A 20 -2.80 3.06 -24.78
C LYS A 20 -2.34 3.84 -23.53
N ARG A 21 -3.22 4.05 -22.55
CA ARG A 21 -2.81 4.38 -21.20
C ARG A 21 -1.84 3.29 -20.77
N LYS A 22 -0.55 3.60 -20.73
CA LYS A 22 0.39 2.87 -19.91
C LYS A 22 -0.14 3.00 -18.49
N THR A 23 -0.75 1.98 -17.96
CA THR A 23 -0.82 1.74 -16.53
C THR A 23 0.65 1.59 -16.12
N GLU A 24 1.22 2.62 -15.49
CA GLU A 24 2.46 2.48 -14.76
C GLU A 24 2.12 1.52 -13.62
N GLY A 25 2.32 0.22 -13.86
CA GLY A 25 2.34 -0.79 -12.83
C GLY A 25 3.53 -0.45 -11.95
N GLY A 26 3.28 0.13 -10.77
CA GLY A 26 4.29 0.21 -9.73
C GLY A 26 4.91 -1.17 -9.58
N ASN A 27 6.23 -1.25 -9.38
CA ASN A 27 6.94 -2.51 -9.20
C ASN A 27 6.38 -3.23 -7.97
N VAL A 28 5.41 -4.12 -8.18
CA VAL A 28 4.86 -4.98 -7.13
C VAL A 28 5.92 -6.03 -6.83
N VAL A 29 6.53 -5.94 -5.66
CA VAL A 29 7.44 -6.99 -5.18
C VAL A 29 6.58 -8.11 -4.59
N GLN A 30 6.61 -9.25 -5.23
CA GLN A 30 5.98 -10.46 -4.70
C GLN A 30 7.02 -11.24 -3.89
N LEU A 31 6.82 -11.30 -2.58
CA LEU A 31 7.50 -12.24 -1.69
C LEU A 31 6.51 -13.32 -1.26
N GLY A 32 6.99 -14.55 -1.10
CA GLY A 32 6.17 -15.61 -0.52
C GLY A 32 5.75 -15.25 0.90
N ALA A 33 4.59 -15.73 1.32
CA ALA A 33 4.11 -15.52 2.71
C ALA A 33 5.05 -16.15 3.76
N ASP A 34 5.89 -17.08 3.33
CA ASP A 34 6.91 -17.79 4.10
C ASP A 34 8.32 -17.15 4.03
N ASP A 35 8.46 -15.99 3.36
CA ASP A 35 9.73 -15.26 3.34
C ASP A 35 10.21 -14.98 4.75
N PRO A 36 11.46 -15.40 5.11
CA PRO A 36 11.96 -15.27 6.48
C PRO A 36 11.95 -13.83 7.01
N GLY A 37 12.18 -12.85 6.14
CA GLY A 37 12.12 -11.43 6.50
C GLY A 37 10.71 -10.96 6.83
N LEU A 38 9.69 -11.43 6.07
CA LEU A 38 8.29 -11.12 6.35
C LEU A 38 7.80 -11.82 7.62
N VAL A 39 8.22 -13.07 7.85
CA VAL A 39 7.91 -13.81 9.09
C VAL A 39 8.51 -13.08 10.30
N ALA A 40 9.78 -12.66 10.23
CA ALA A 40 10.44 -11.91 11.29
C ALA A 40 9.76 -10.55 11.53
N ALA A 41 9.39 -9.84 10.47
CA ALA A 41 8.67 -8.57 10.55
C ALA A 41 7.31 -8.72 11.26
N ALA A 42 6.54 -9.76 10.93
CA ALA A 42 5.26 -10.03 11.57
C ALA A 42 5.42 -10.41 13.05
N ALA A 43 6.46 -11.18 13.39
CA ALA A 43 6.79 -11.51 14.78
C ALA A 43 7.14 -10.25 15.60
N GLU A 44 7.93 -9.34 15.02
CA GLU A 44 8.29 -8.07 15.64
C GLU A 44 7.06 -7.15 15.80
N ALA A 45 6.21 -7.05 14.77
CA ALA A 45 4.96 -6.31 14.85
C ALA A 45 4.08 -6.82 16.00
N LYS A 46 3.94 -8.15 16.13
CA LYS A 46 3.18 -8.76 17.21
C LYS A 46 3.79 -8.49 18.59
N ARG A 47 5.10 -8.60 18.72
CA ARG A 47 5.81 -8.34 19.97
C ARG A 47 5.62 -6.89 20.45
N ARG A 48 5.63 -5.95 19.52
CA ARG A 48 5.52 -4.51 19.82
C ARG A 48 4.10 -3.98 19.66
N TRP A 49 3.10 -4.83 19.50
CA TRP A 49 1.69 -4.41 19.41
C TRP A 49 1.23 -3.47 20.53
N PRO A 50 1.64 -3.63 21.82
CA PRO A 50 1.27 -2.69 22.87
C PRO A 50 1.70 -1.24 22.59
N GLU A 51 2.80 -1.01 21.88
CA GLU A 51 3.25 0.33 21.49
C GLU A 51 2.27 0.98 20.52
N PHE A 52 1.77 0.21 19.55
CA PHE A 52 0.75 0.70 18.62
C PHE A 52 -0.53 1.08 19.34
N VAL A 53 -1.01 0.22 20.25
CA VAL A 53 -2.23 0.48 21.04
C VAL A 53 -2.07 1.73 21.89
N ALA A 54 -0.93 1.89 22.56
CA ALA A 54 -0.64 3.09 23.35
C ALA A 54 -0.65 4.35 22.47
N ALA A 55 0.06 4.31 21.34
CA ALA A 55 0.12 5.41 20.40
C ALA A 55 -1.26 5.80 19.85
N PHE A 56 -2.09 4.81 19.51
CA PHE A 56 -3.46 5.04 19.03
C PHE A 56 -4.31 5.74 20.11
N ASN A 57 -4.25 5.25 21.35
CA ASN A 57 -5.04 5.76 22.47
C ASN A 57 -4.61 7.15 22.97
N GLU A 58 -3.40 7.58 22.64
CA GLU A 58 -2.97 8.96 22.94
C GLU A 58 -3.77 10.03 22.15
N HIS A 59 -4.47 9.65 21.09
CA HIS A 59 -5.27 10.54 20.24
C HIS A 59 -4.53 11.81 19.82
N ARG A 60 -3.23 11.71 19.54
CA ARG A 60 -2.38 12.85 19.19
C ARG A 60 -2.83 13.47 17.87
N PRO A 61 -3.11 14.79 17.83
CA PRO A 61 -3.53 15.46 16.60
C PRO A 61 -2.53 15.24 15.46
N GLY A 62 -3.04 14.90 14.26
CA GLY A 62 -2.21 14.66 13.09
C GLY A 62 -1.52 13.29 13.01
N ARG A 63 -1.53 12.50 14.10
CA ARG A 63 -1.05 11.11 14.04
C ARG A 63 -1.94 10.27 13.14
N LYS A 64 -1.32 9.48 12.29
CA LYS A 64 -2.00 8.49 11.47
C LYS A 64 -1.54 7.11 11.88
N CYS A 65 -2.49 6.21 12.10
CA CYS A 65 -2.25 4.83 12.48
C CYS A 65 -2.75 3.89 11.41
N ALA A 66 -1.96 2.92 11.02
CA ALA A 66 -2.33 1.92 10.02
C ALA A 66 -1.88 0.53 10.43
N VAL A 67 -2.62 -0.49 10.01
CA VAL A 67 -2.26 -1.90 10.15
C VAL A 67 -2.24 -2.58 8.80
N LYS A 68 -1.37 -3.56 8.62
CA LYS A 68 -1.29 -4.37 7.42
C LYS A 68 -2.08 -5.66 7.63
N TYR A 69 -2.88 -6.00 6.65
CA TYR A 69 -3.77 -7.16 6.63
C TYR A 69 -3.61 -7.94 5.32
N ALA A 70 -3.64 -9.26 5.39
CA ALA A 70 -3.66 -10.13 4.22
C ALA A 70 -5.12 -10.31 3.78
N ALA A 71 -5.56 -9.55 2.79
CA ALA A 71 -6.91 -9.59 2.28
C ALA A 71 -7.07 -10.74 1.28
N PRO A 72 -8.08 -11.63 1.44
CA PRO A 72 -8.29 -12.73 0.51
C PRO A 72 -8.68 -12.24 -0.87
N ILE A 73 -8.03 -12.80 -1.91
CA ILE A 73 -8.32 -12.51 -3.31
C ILE A 73 -9.41 -13.45 -3.81
N LYS A 74 -10.38 -12.93 -4.55
CA LYS A 74 -11.33 -13.78 -5.29
C LYS A 74 -10.57 -14.63 -6.31
N GLY A 75 -10.61 -15.93 -6.11
CA GLY A 75 -9.84 -16.87 -6.96
C GLY A 75 -8.62 -17.49 -6.27
N GLY A 76 -8.30 -17.06 -5.07
CA GLY A 76 -7.27 -17.65 -4.21
C GLY A 76 -6.05 -16.76 -4.00
N GLY A 77 -5.36 -17.00 -2.89
CA GLY A 77 -4.25 -16.18 -2.41
C GLY A 77 -4.72 -14.94 -1.64
N ASP A 78 -3.75 -14.13 -1.23
CA ASP A 78 -3.96 -12.93 -0.43
C ASP A 78 -3.19 -11.75 -1.00
N GLU A 79 -3.75 -10.55 -0.85
CA GLU A 79 -3.07 -9.29 -1.11
C GLU A 79 -2.81 -8.54 0.19
N GLN A 80 -1.60 -8.01 0.34
CA GLN A 80 -1.21 -7.23 1.52
C GLN A 80 -1.74 -5.81 1.40
N ILE A 81 -2.69 -5.46 2.27
CA ILE A 81 -3.39 -4.17 2.25
C ILE A 81 -3.16 -3.43 3.56
N TRP A 82 -2.97 -2.12 3.47
CA TRP A 82 -2.97 -1.24 4.62
C TRP A 82 -4.38 -0.77 4.95
N ILE A 83 -4.72 -0.76 6.24
CA ILE A 83 -5.97 -0.25 6.79
C ILE A 83 -5.65 0.94 7.66
N MET A 84 -6.20 2.10 7.34
CA MET A 84 -6.14 3.30 8.16
C MET A 84 -7.07 3.12 9.34
N VAL A 85 -6.53 2.99 10.55
CA VAL A 85 -7.29 2.62 11.75
C VAL A 85 -8.11 3.80 12.24
N THR A 86 -9.40 3.56 12.48
CA THR A 86 -10.34 4.53 13.06
C THR A 86 -10.81 4.12 14.45
N ALA A 87 -10.80 2.81 14.76
CA ALA A 87 -11.16 2.32 16.08
C ALA A 87 -10.47 0.99 16.41
N LEU A 88 -10.13 0.80 17.69
CA LEU A 88 -9.71 -0.47 18.26
C LEU A 88 -10.84 -0.99 19.16
N GLY A 89 -11.33 -2.19 18.87
CA GLY A 89 -12.33 -2.90 19.66
C GLY A 89 -11.71 -4.04 20.47
N SER A 90 -12.55 -4.80 21.15
CA SER A 90 -12.15 -6.02 21.87
C SER A 90 -11.87 -7.13 20.85
N GLY A 91 -10.61 -7.24 20.43
CA GLY A 91 -10.18 -8.24 19.42
C GLY A 91 -10.42 -7.84 17.98
N THR A 92 -10.94 -6.65 17.70
CA THR A 92 -11.22 -6.17 16.34
C THR A 92 -10.58 -4.82 16.08
N ILE A 93 -10.34 -4.53 14.81
CA ILE A 93 -9.80 -3.25 14.32
C ILE A 93 -10.72 -2.78 13.20
N SER A 94 -11.25 -1.58 13.33
CA SER A 94 -12.03 -0.94 12.27
C SER A 94 -11.24 0.20 11.64
N GLY A 95 -11.44 0.40 10.34
CA GLY A 95 -10.75 1.43 9.59
C GLY A 95 -11.24 1.54 8.16
N THR A 96 -10.45 2.17 7.33
CA THR A 96 -10.69 2.28 5.90
C THR A 96 -9.49 1.75 5.11
N LEU A 97 -9.75 1.20 3.92
CA LEU A 97 -8.70 0.71 3.03
C LEU A 97 -7.78 1.87 2.64
N GLY A 98 -6.48 1.75 2.96
CA GLY A 98 -5.49 2.82 2.83
C GLY A 98 -4.74 2.85 1.50
N ASN A 99 -4.78 1.76 0.72
CA ASN A 99 -4.22 1.68 -0.63
C ASN A 99 -5.20 0.99 -1.59
N ALA A 100 -5.10 1.30 -2.88
CA ALA A 100 -5.91 0.66 -3.90
C ALA A 100 -5.44 -0.78 -4.08
N PRO A 101 -6.34 -1.79 -4.02
CA PRO A 101 -6.00 -3.16 -4.35
C PRO A 101 -5.59 -3.32 -5.82
N VAL A 102 -4.62 -4.20 -6.07
CA VAL A 102 -4.23 -4.63 -7.43
C VAL A 102 -5.13 -5.76 -7.89
N ALA A 103 -5.45 -6.69 -6.97
CA ALA A 103 -6.33 -7.81 -7.24
C ALA A 103 -7.79 -7.53 -6.82
N ASP A 104 -8.73 -8.37 -7.27
CA ASP A 104 -10.12 -8.28 -6.83
C ASP A 104 -10.30 -8.91 -5.45
N ILE A 105 -10.22 -8.09 -4.41
CA ILE A 105 -10.53 -8.45 -3.03
C ILE A 105 -11.97 -8.08 -2.63
N GLY A 106 -12.77 -7.54 -3.56
CA GLY A 106 -14.14 -7.09 -3.30
C GLY A 106 -14.24 -5.74 -2.57
N LEU A 107 -13.12 -5.05 -2.36
CA LEU A 107 -13.02 -3.73 -1.70
C LEU A 107 -12.27 -2.75 -2.57
N LYS A 108 -12.48 -1.46 -2.32
CA LYS A 108 -11.81 -0.34 -3.01
C LYS A 108 -11.14 0.58 -1.99
N LEU A 109 -10.20 1.38 -2.44
CA LEU A 109 -9.58 2.44 -1.63
C LEU A 109 -10.66 3.27 -0.91
N GLY A 110 -10.52 3.41 0.40
CA GLY A 110 -11.43 4.18 1.25
C GLY A 110 -12.63 3.39 1.78
N ASP A 111 -12.89 2.18 1.32
CA ASP A 111 -13.98 1.35 1.84
C ASP A 111 -13.74 1.02 3.32
N ALA A 112 -14.84 1.03 4.09
CA ALA A 112 -14.81 0.65 5.49
C ALA A 112 -14.55 -0.85 5.63
N VAL A 113 -13.69 -1.22 6.59
CA VAL A 113 -13.32 -2.61 6.84
C VAL A 113 -13.14 -2.85 8.34
N THR A 114 -13.50 -4.05 8.78
CA THR A 114 -13.21 -4.52 10.13
C THR A 114 -12.53 -5.88 10.05
N ILE A 115 -11.39 -6.01 10.74
CA ILE A 115 -10.60 -7.23 10.79
C ILE A 115 -10.41 -7.70 12.24
N GLN A 116 -9.95 -8.93 12.44
CA GLN A 116 -9.53 -9.42 13.74
C GLN A 116 -8.10 -8.91 14.05
N THR A 117 -7.84 -8.56 15.30
CA THR A 117 -6.49 -8.14 15.74
C THR A 117 -5.44 -9.22 15.47
N GLY A 118 -5.84 -10.50 15.53
CA GLY A 118 -4.97 -11.64 15.25
C GLY A 118 -4.49 -11.74 13.80
N ASP A 119 -5.18 -11.09 12.86
CA ASP A 119 -4.87 -11.11 11.43
C ASP A 119 -3.85 -10.04 11.02
N VAL A 120 -3.47 -9.15 11.94
CA VAL A 120 -2.49 -8.08 11.69
C VAL A 120 -1.13 -8.70 11.36
N LYS A 121 -0.57 -8.31 10.22
CA LYS A 121 0.77 -8.73 9.74
C LYS A 121 1.84 -7.69 10.06
N ASP A 122 1.46 -6.42 10.12
CA ASP A 122 2.35 -5.31 10.43
C ASP A 122 1.51 -4.11 10.89
N TRP A 123 2.14 -3.12 11.49
CA TRP A 123 1.50 -1.87 11.87
C TRP A 123 2.50 -0.72 11.77
N LEU A 124 1.97 0.48 11.61
CA LEU A 124 2.75 1.70 11.71
C LEU A 124 1.90 2.85 12.26
N PHE A 125 2.57 3.84 12.81
CA PHE A 125 1.98 5.16 13.00
C PHE A 125 2.99 6.24 12.63
N THR A 126 2.47 7.42 12.27
CA THR A 126 3.29 8.58 11.91
C THR A 126 2.95 9.76 12.79
N ASP A 127 4.00 10.46 13.27
CA ASP A 127 3.93 11.73 13.96
C ASP A 127 4.66 12.78 13.12
N GLY A 128 3.91 13.51 12.31
CA GLY A 128 4.52 14.44 11.38
C GLY A 128 5.44 13.72 10.39
N GLN A 129 6.76 13.93 10.53
CA GLN A 129 7.77 13.33 9.64
C GLN A 129 8.36 12.01 10.15
N SER A 130 8.05 11.60 11.36
CA SER A 130 8.56 10.36 11.94
C SER A 130 7.58 9.21 11.72
N MET A 131 8.10 8.03 11.44
CA MET A 131 7.33 6.78 11.34
C MET A 131 7.88 5.78 12.35
N THR A 132 6.97 5.12 13.07
CA THR A 132 7.27 4.00 13.96
C THR A 132 6.51 2.76 13.49
N GLY A 133 7.13 1.58 13.55
CA GLY A 133 6.59 0.35 12.95
C GLY A 133 6.96 0.21 11.48
N GLY A 134 6.14 -0.47 10.69
CA GLY A 134 6.40 -0.71 9.28
C GLY A 134 7.53 -1.72 9.05
N PHE A 135 7.60 -2.76 9.90
CA PHE A 135 8.69 -3.75 9.91
C PHE A 135 8.84 -4.48 8.58
N SER A 136 7.72 -4.76 7.89
CA SER A 136 7.73 -5.39 6.58
C SER A 136 8.20 -4.46 5.45
N ILE A 137 8.15 -3.14 5.64
CA ILE A 137 8.57 -2.17 4.62
C ILE A 137 10.07 -2.32 4.34
N ALA A 138 10.90 -2.42 5.38
CA ALA A 138 12.34 -2.60 5.23
C ALA A 138 12.68 -3.91 4.48
N THR A 139 11.96 -5.00 4.77
CA THR A 139 12.13 -6.29 4.08
C THR A 139 11.81 -6.16 2.59
N LEU A 140 10.68 -5.54 2.26
CA LEU A 140 10.26 -5.32 0.88
C LEU A 140 11.23 -4.41 0.11
N GLN A 141 11.74 -3.35 0.75
CA GLN A 141 12.74 -2.45 0.17
C GLN A 141 14.05 -3.17 -0.17
N ASN A 142 14.52 -4.04 0.73
CA ASN A 142 15.72 -4.83 0.52
C ASN A 142 15.53 -5.82 -0.66
N ALA A 143 14.37 -6.46 -0.75
CA ALA A 143 14.03 -7.39 -1.83
C ALA A 143 13.92 -6.71 -3.20
N ALA A 144 13.44 -5.47 -3.24
CA ALA A 144 13.33 -4.69 -4.48
C ALA A 144 14.65 -4.10 -4.97
N GLY A 145 15.75 -4.34 -4.25
CA GLY A 145 17.06 -3.80 -4.66
C GLY A 145 17.13 -2.29 -4.70
N LYS A 146 16.61 -1.61 -3.69
CA LYS A 146 16.66 -0.13 -3.50
C LYS A 146 15.86 0.72 -4.49
N ARG A 147 14.92 0.20 -5.25
CA ARG A 147 14.08 1.04 -6.12
C ARG A 147 12.61 0.98 -5.73
N GLU A 148 12.11 2.09 -5.18
CA GLU A 148 10.72 2.58 -5.28
C GLU A 148 9.60 1.75 -4.60
N LEU A 149 9.76 1.37 -3.33
CA LEU A 149 8.69 0.71 -2.55
C LEU A 149 7.86 1.66 -1.68
N PHE A 150 7.96 2.96 -1.89
CA PHE A 150 7.12 3.92 -1.16
C PHE A 150 5.69 4.08 -1.71
N THR A 151 5.36 3.38 -2.78
CA THR A 151 3.99 3.38 -3.31
C THR A 151 3.03 2.50 -2.52
N ASP A 152 3.52 1.52 -1.75
CA ASP A 152 2.68 0.62 -0.94
C ASP A 152 2.45 1.08 0.51
N ALA A 153 3.16 2.09 0.98
CA ALA A 153 2.76 2.75 2.22
C ALA A 153 1.42 3.46 1.98
N PRO A 154 0.46 3.39 2.92
CA PRO A 154 -0.81 4.09 2.76
C PRO A 154 -0.53 5.52 2.38
N SER A 155 -1.18 6.01 1.31
CA SER A 155 -1.02 7.38 0.81
C SER A 155 -1.32 8.35 1.95
N MET A 156 -0.31 8.62 2.75
CA MET A 156 -0.33 9.60 3.81
C MET A 156 -0.16 10.96 3.12
N THR A 157 -1.15 11.35 2.27
CA THR A 157 -1.21 12.64 1.62
C THR A 157 -1.19 13.74 2.67
N GLY A 158 0.00 14.15 3.00
CA GLY A 158 0.30 15.15 4.02
C GLY A 158 1.81 15.21 4.25
N GLY A 159 2.60 15.35 3.18
CA GLY A 159 3.94 15.93 3.22
C GLY A 159 5.03 15.24 4.04
N ALA A 160 4.96 13.95 4.28
CA ALA A 160 6.10 13.23 4.84
C ALA A 160 7.18 13.03 3.77
N SER A 161 8.11 13.98 3.70
CA SER A 161 9.28 13.87 2.85
C SER A 161 10.20 12.78 3.38
N ILE A 162 10.48 11.77 2.57
CA ILE A 162 11.27 10.57 2.87
C ILE A 162 12.77 10.85 3.03
N SER A 163 13.15 12.11 3.22
CA SER A 163 14.56 12.53 3.33
C SER A 163 15.24 12.08 4.64
N THR A 164 14.52 11.59 5.64
CA THR A 164 15.07 11.29 6.98
C THR A 164 15.67 9.88 7.12
N LEU A 165 15.51 8.99 6.13
CA LEU A 165 16.13 7.66 6.15
C LEU A 165 17.57 7.61 5.62
N LYS A 166 18.20 8.76 5.32
CA LYS A 166 19.57 8.83 4.78
C LYS A 166 20.70 8.66 5.80
N ASN A 167 20.41 8.59 7.09
CA ASN A 167 21.43 8.47 8.12
C ASN A 167 21.37 7.11 8.85
N ALA A 168 21.61 6.02 8.12
CA ALA A 168 22.16 4.83 8.74
C ALA A 168 23.61 5.17 9.15
N PRO A 169 24.05 4.89 10.40
CA PRO A 169 25.42 5.20 10.83
C PRO A 169 26.40 4.40 9.99
N GLY A 170 27.30 5.10 9.34
CA GLY A 170 28.37 4.52 8.56
C GLY A 170 29.22 3.58 9.41
N LYS A 171 29.53 2.45 8.82
CA LYS A 171 30.55 1.50 9.27
C LYS A 171 31.81 2.26 9.67
N ARG A 172 32.18 2.22 10.94
CA ARG A 172 33.51 2.62 11.37
C ARG A 172 34.49 1.56 10.90
N ASP A 173 35.21 1.87 9.85
CA ASP A 173 36.41 1.09 9.49
C ASP A 173 37.43 1.30 10.60
N GLY A 174 37.73 0.22 11.31
CA GLY A 174 38.77 0.17 12.31
C GLY A 174 40.15 0.27 11.65
N LYS A 175 40.96 1.11 12.25
CA LYS A 175 42.42 1.08 12.12
C LYS A 175 42.98 0.45 13.37
#